data_3faff6df033c1faf9ad410fc696ec389
#
_entry.id   3faff6df033c1faf9ad410fc696ec389
#
_cell.length_a   1.000
_cell.length_b   1.000
_cell.length_c   1.000
_cell.angle_alpha   90.00
_cell.angle_beta   90.00
_cell.angle_gamma   90.00
#
_symmetry.space_group_name_H-M   'P 1'
#
loop_
_entity.id
_entity.type
_entity.pdbx_description
1 polymer ?
#
loop_
_entity_poly.entity_id
_entity_poly.type
_entity_poly.pdbx_seq_one_letter_code
_entity_poly.pdbx_strand_id
1 'polypeptide(L)'
;PAAKAGDKIEVVLDETPFYAEAGGQAADTGVITGNGFIIDVQDVQQPVKGLSVHRAVVREGEVHVGADVVAQVDVQRRRDGEKAHSGTHIIHAALHQVLGNEATQRGSFNKEGYLRFDFAWNEGLSESAKREVEEVANLAIRDNHEVITREMPIAEAKALGAMSLFGEKYGDVVRVVEIGGEFSRELCGGTHVGSSAEIGSLTLLTEGSVGSGNRRVEALVGLDSFNHLAAERTLVNQLTGLMKVQSSADLPEKINQTLAKLKAAEKELAQLRREKLQAEAGKLLENAQTIGSVRVLAHDAGELDANGVRELALDLRSRFGSEAA
;
A
#
# COMPACT_ATOMS: atom_id res chain seq x y z
N PRO A 1 -28.33 26.57 -21.47
CA PRO A 1 -28.16 26.23 -20.04
C PRO A 1 -27.06 27.09 -19.44
N ALA A 2 -27.19 27.40 -18.14
CA ALA A 2 -26.21 28.13 -17.35
C ALA A 2 -25.99 27.38 -16.05
N ALA A 3 -24.81 27.55 -15.43
CA ALA A 3 -24.46 27.03 -14.13
C ALA A 3 -23.70 28.08 -13.31
N LYS A 4 -23.93 28.09 -12.00
CA LYS A 4 -23.39 29.11 -11.08
C LYS A 4 -22.57 28.49 -9.96
N ALA A 5 -21.86 29.33 -9.21
CA ALA A 5 -21.00 28.92 -8.12
C ALA A 5 -21.71 27.91 -7.19
N GLY A 6 -21.03 26.77 -6.93
CA GLY A 6 -21.49 25.61 -6.17
C GLY A 6 -22.14 24.50 -7.01
N ASP A 7 -22.49 24.74 -8.26
CA ASP A 7 -23.10 23.72 -9.12
C ASP A 7 -22.06 22.69 -9.56
N LYS A 8 -22.45 21.40 -9.52
CA LYS A 8 -21.71 20.29 -10.14
C LYS A 8 -22.17 20.15 -11.58
N ILE A 9 -21.22 20.11 -12.48
CA ILE A 9 -21.49 20.14 -13.93
C ILE A 9 -20.61 19.12 -14.66
N GLU A 10 -21.05 18.75 -15.84
CA GLU A 10 -20.23 18.09 -16.85
C GLU A 10 -19.98 19.07 -18.00
N VAL A 11 -18.72 19.26 -18.37
CA VAL A 11 -18.30 20.22 -19.40
C VAL A 11 -17.64 19.45 -20.54
N VAL A 12 -18.01 19.77 -21.75
CA VAL A 12 -17.32 19.36 -22.97
C VAL A 12 -16.72 20.59 -23.62
N LEU A 13 -15.44 20.49 -23.98
CA LEU A 13 -14.68 21.53 -24.67
C LEU A 13 -14.45 21.13 -26.12
N ASP A 14 -14.32 22.09 -27.04
CA ASP A 14 -13.94 21.84 -28.42
C ASP A 14 -12.55 21.20 -28.50
N GLU A 15 -11.61 21.71 -27.70
CA GLU A 15 -10.27 21.17 -27.50
C GLU A 15 -9.94 21.09 -26.01
N THR A 16 -9.22 20.04 -25.60
CA THR A 16 -8.86 19.87 -24.19
C THR A 16 -7.43 19.38 -24.01
N PRO A 17 -6.65 20.01 -23.07
CA PRO A 17 -5.35 19.49 -22.66
C PRO A 17 -5.45 18.39 -21.60
N PHE A 18 -6.64 18.15 -21.03
CA PHE A 18 -6.85 17.20 -19.95
C PHE A 18 -6.80 15.75 -20.46
N TYR A 19 -6.03 14.92 -19.78
CA TYR A 19 -6.05 13.48 -19.98
C TYR A 19 -7.29 12.87 -19.33
N ALA A 20 -8.09 12.15 -20.10
CA ALA A 20 -9.20 11.38 -19.57
C ALA A 20 -8.71 10.05 -19.03
N GLU A 21 -9.31 9.55 -17.95
CA GLU A 21 -9.00 8.26 -17.37
C GLU A 21 -9.04 7.14 -18.43
N ALA A 22 -7.92 6.51 -18.68
CA ALA A 22 -7.78 5.43 -19.63
C ALA A 22 -6.51 4.60 -19.36
N GLY A 23 -6.47 3.34 -19.82
CA GLY A 23 -5.26 2.51 -19.75
C GLY A 23 -4.69 2.33 -18.35
N GLY A 24 -5.52 2.44 -17.31
CA GLY A 24 -5.09 2.36 -15.91
C GLY A 24 -4.48 3.63 -15.35
N GLN A 25 -4.37 4.73 -16.11
CA GLN A 25 -3.94 6.03 -15.58
C GLN A 25 -5.14 6.87 -15.18
N ALA A 26 -5.11 7.41 -13.95
CA ALA A 26 -6.10 8.34 -13.43
C ALA A 26 -6.20 9.62 -14.28
N ALA A 27 -7.37 10.21 -14.33
CA ALA A 27 -7.62 11.45 -15.05
C ALA A 27 -6.87 12.64 -14.46
N ASP A 28 -6.63 13.63 -15.30
CA ASP A 28 -6.15 14.93 -14.83
C ASP A 28 -7.19 15.69 -14.04
N THR A 29 -6.69 16.63 -13.26
CA THR A 29 -7.46 17.70 -12.64
C THR A 29 -6.90 19.06 -13.02
N GLY A 30 -7.59 20.12 -12.68
CA GLY A 30 -7.14 21.48 -12.95
C GLY A 30 -8.28 22.47 -12.93
N VAL A 31 -8.14 23.55 -13.70
CA VAL A 31 -9.12 24.61 -13.73
C VAL A 31 -9.50 24.99 -15.17
N ILE A 32 -10.74 25.38 -15.34
CA ILE A 32 -11.24 26.04 -16.56
C ILE A 32 -11.68 27.45 -16.14
N THR A 33 -11.12 28.46 -16.79
CA THR A 33 -11.41 29.87 -16.50
C THR A 33 -11.99 30.55 -17.71
N GLY A 34 -12.91 31.46 -17.48
CA GLY A 34 -13.50 32.35 -18.50
C GLY A 34 -13.78 33.71 -17.93
N ASN A 35 -14.50 34.55 -18.71
CA ASN A 35 -14.82 35.88 -18.27
C ASN A 35 -15.82 35.86 -17.10
N GLY A 36 -15.31 36.11 -15.90
CA GLY A 36 -16.10 36.20 -14.66
C GLY A 36 -16.50 34.86 -14.02
N PHE A 37 -15.86 33.74 -14.39
CA PHE A 37 -16.09 32.46 -13.75
C PHE A 37 -14.82 31.59 -13.66
N ILE A 38 -14.82 30.69 -12.68
CA ILE A 38 -13.78 29.66 -12.47
C ILE A 38 -14.47 28.33 -12.19
N ILE A 39 -14.01 27.28 -12.86
CA ILE A 39 -14.51 25.91 -12.74
C ILE A 39 -13.35 25.00 -12.31
N ASP A 40 -13.56 24.21 -11.26
CA ASP A 40 -12.62 23.18 -10.82
C ASP A 40 -12.93 21.86 -11.50
N VAL A 41 -12.01 21.36 -12.32
CA VAL A 41 -12.08 20.03 -12.92
C VAL A 41 -11.58 19.01 -11.91
N GLN A 42 -12.45 18.06 -11.54
CA GLN A 42 -12.17 17.02 -10.55
C GLN A 42 -11.88 15.66 -11.18
N ASP A 43 -12.40 15.42 -12.38
CA ASP A 43 -12.26 14.15 -13.09
C ASP A 43 -12.53 14.38 -14.59
N VAL A 44 -11.95 13.56 -15.45
CA VAL A 44 -12.18 13.58 -16.89
C VAL A 44 -12.39 12.16 -17.39
N GLN A 45 -13.52 11.93 -18.04
CA GLN A 45 -13.92 10.64 -18.58
C GLN A 45 -14.09 10.72 -20.10
N GLN A 46 -13.91 9.59 -20.77
CA GLN A 46 -14.14 9.49 -22.22
C GLN A 46 -15.18 8.39 -22.52
N PRO A 47 -16.49 8.68 -22.34
CA PRO A 47 -17.55 7.67 -22.50
C PRO A 47 -17.66 7.13 -23.92
N VAL A 48 -17.27 7.92 -24.90
CA VAL A 48 -17.10 7.49 -26.29
C VAL A 48 -15.79 8.07 -26.85
N LYS A 49 -15.17 7.37 -27.80
CA LYS A 49 -13.90 7.78 -28.39
C LYS A 49 -14.00 9.22 -28.94
N GLY A 50 -13.08 10.07 -28.49
CA GLY A 50 -12.97 11.47 -28.93
C GLY A 50 -13.87 12.45 -28.18
N LEU A 51 -14.68 12.00 -27.22
CA LEU A 51 -15.51 12.89 -26.39
C LEU A 51 -14.99 12.89 -24.95
N SER A 52 -14.23 13.91 -24.58
CA SER A 52 -13.78 14.12 -23.21
C SER A 52 -14.83 14.91 -22.42
N VAL A 53 -15.32 14.32 -21.33
CA VAL A 53 -16.30 14.92 -20.41
C VAL A 53 -15.59 15.26 -19.09
N HIS A 54 -15.53 16.56 -18.78
CA HIS A 54 -14.91 17.08 -17.57
C HIS A 54 -15.95 17.17 -16.48
N ARG A 55 -15.83 16.37 -15.42
CA ARG A 55 -16.65 16.46 -14.21
C ARG A 55 -16.08 17.53 -13.32
N ALA A 56 -16.88 18.54 -13.02
CA ALA A 56 -16.37 19.77 -12.45
C ALA A 56 -17.37 20.43 -11.50
N VAL A 57 -16.86 21.40 -10.73
CA VAL A 57 -17.66 22.27 -9.87
C VAL A 57 -17.37 23.70 -10.25
N VAL A 58 -18.42 24.50 -10.42
CA VAL A 58 -18.26 25.95 -10.59
C VAL A 58 -17.78 26.54 -9.26
N ARG A 59 -16.52 27.03 -9.21
CA ARG A 59 -15.96 27.65 -8.02
C ARG A 59 -16.49 29.06 -7.82
N GLU A 60 -16.53 29.84 -8.91
CA GLU A 60 -16.91 31.23 -8.91
C GLU A 60 -17.67 31.60 -10.16
N GLY A 61 -18.60 32.57 -10.06
CA GLY A 61 -19.32 33.17 -11.17
C GLY A 61 -20.45 32.33 -11.74
N GLU A 62 -20.79 32.61 -12.98
CA GLU A 62 -21.80 31.90 -13.75
C GLU A 62 -21.26 31.61 -15.16
N VAL A 63 -21.36 30.37 -15.60
CA VAL A 63 -20.91 29.91 -16.91
C VAL A 63 -22.09 29.58 -17.83
N HIS A 64 -21.97 29.93 -19.11
CA HIS A 64 -22.92 29.64 -20.15
C HIS A 64 -22.30 28.80 -21.27
N VAL A 65 -23.09 28.00 -21.94
CA VAL A 65 -22.68 27.27 -23.14
C VAL A 65 -22.22 28.23 -24.22
N GLY A 66 -21.10 27.94 -24.87
CA GLY A 66 -20.50 28.76 -25.92
C GLY A 66 -19.55 29.85 -25.37
N ALA A 67 -19.24 29.84 -24.07
CA ALA A 67 -18.26 30.76 -23.51
C ALA A 67 -16.84 30.37 -23.93
N ASP A 68 -16.01 31.37 -24.26
CA ASP A 68 -14.59 31.21 -24.46
C ASP A 68 -13.90 30.93 -23.13
N VAL A 69 -13.03 29.91 -23.11
CA VAL A 69 -12.36 29.43 -21.89
C VAL A 69 -10.88 29.16 -22.10
N VAL A 70 -10.14 29.23 -21.00
CA VAL A 70 -8.77 28.72 -20.90
C VAL A 70 -8.81 27.50 -19.98
N ALA A 71 -8.39 26.35 -20.50
CA ALA A 71 -8.29 25.10 -19.77
C ALA A 71 -6.84 24.87 -19.32
N GLN A 72 -6.64 24.71 -18.02
CA GLN A 72 -5.30 24.56 -17.42
C GLN A 72 -5.25 23.33 -16.52
N VAL A 73 -4.41 22.37 -16.92
CA VAL A 73 -4.15 21.14 -16.15
C VAL A 73 -3.32 21.49 -14.90
N ASP A 74 -3.58 20.79 -13.80
CA ASP A 74 -2.65 20.75 -12.67
C ASP A 74 -1.35 20.05 -13.11
N VAL A 75 -0.35 20.86 -13.44
CA VAL A 75 0.93 20.40 -14.01
C VAL A 75 1.68 19.50 -13.04
N GLN A 76 1.63 19.80 -11.72
CA GLN A 76 2.34 18.98 -10.75
C GLN A 76 1.70 17.60 -10.64
N ARG A 77 0.39 17.54 -10.55
CA ARG A 77 -0.37 16.29 -10.52
C ARG A 77 -0.15 15.45 -11.78
N ARG A 78 -0.19 16.09 -12.97
CA ARG A 78 0.11 15.43 -14.24
C ARG A 78 1.50 14.81 -14.22
N ARG A 79 2.53 15.56 -13.82
CA ARG A 79 3.92 15.07 -13.75
C ARG A 79 4.07 13.89 -12.79
N ASP A 80 3.40 13.93 -11.65
CA ASP A 80 3.48 12.83 -10.69
C ASP A 80 2.73 11.58 -11.20
N GLY A 81 1.65 11.76 -11.97
CA GLY A 81 0.99 10.68 -12.71
C GLY A 81 1.87 10.10 -13.82
N GLU A 82 2.59 10.94 -14.58
CA GLU A 82 3.56 10.53 -15.63
C GLU A 82 4.69 9.69 -15.04
N LYS A 83 5.22 10.06 -13.87
CA LYS A 83 6.22 9.27 -13.14
C LYS A 83 5.69 7.89 -12.75
N ALA A 84 4.48 7.84 -12.22
CA ALA A 84 3.84 6.58 -11.83
C ALA A 84 3.58 5.69 -13.06
N HIS A 85 3.11 6.26 -14.15
CA HIS A 85 2.83 5.50 -15.37
C HIS A 85 4.12 4.97 -16.02
N SER A 86 5.14 5.81 -16.14
CA SER A 86 6.46 5.37 -16.64
C SER A 86 7.10 4.35 -15.70
N GLY A 87 6.95 4.53 -14.38
CA GLY A 87 7.34 3.54 -13.37
C GLY A 87 6.65 2.18 -13.54
N THR A 88 5.40 2.16 -14.00
CA THR A 88 4.67 0.92 -14.32
C THR A 88 5.32 0.16 -15.45
N HIS A 89 5.73 0.84 -16.53
CA HIS A 89 6.47 0.20 -17.63
C HIS A 89 7.82 -0.34 -17.16
N ILE A 90 8.52 0.39 -16.30
CA ILE A 90 9.79 -0.08 -15.73
C ILE A 90 9.60 -1.31 -14.84
N ILE A 91 8.55 -1.33 -13.98
CA ILE A 91 8.22 -2.51 -13.16
C ILE A 91 7.89 -3.72 -14.04
N HIS A 92 7.12 -3.52 -15.11
CA HIS A 92 6.79 -4.60 -16.04
C HIS A 92 8.05 -5.19 -16.67
N ALA A 93 8.95 -4.35 -17.18
CA ALA A 93 10.23 -4.79 -17.73
C ALA A 93 11.11 -5.48 -16.68
N ALA A 94 11.17 -4.96 -15.43
CA ALA A 94 11.91 -5.58 -14.34
C ALA A 94 11.34 -6.96 -13.96
N LEU A 95 10.01 -7.10 -13.90
CA LEU A 95 9.36 -8.40 -13.68
C LEU A 95 9.70 -9.40 -14.80
N HIS A 96 9.69 -8.97 -16.07
CA HIS A 96 10.10 -9.83 -17.19
C HIS A 96 11.57 -10.26 -17.07
N GLN A 97 12.46 -9.35 -16.67
CA GLN A 97 13.88 -9.68 -16.52
C GLN A 97 14.14 -10.67 -15.38
N VAL A 98 13.42 -10.54 -14.25
CA VAL A 98 13.63 -11.38 -13.05
C VAL A 98 12.86 -12.69 -13.11
N LEU A 99 11.61 -12.66 -13.61
CA LEU A 99 10.71 -13.81 -13.59
C LEU A 99 10.58 -14.49 -14.97
N GLY A 100 10.88 -13.78 -16.04
CA GLY A 100 10.68 -14.24 -17.42
C GLY A 100 9.44 -13.63 -18.08
N ASN A 101 9.34 -13.83 -19.40
CA ASN A 101 8.30 -13.22 -20.24
C ASN A 101 6.86 -13.70 -19.95
N GLU A 102 6.69 -14.67 -19.07
CA GLU A 102 5.37 -15.16 -18.64
C GLU A 102 4.69 -14.20 -17.65
N ALA A 103 5.45 -13.31 -17.01
CA ALA A 103 4.93 -12.30 -16.07
C ALA A 103 4.17 -11.17 -16.79
N THR A 104 3.20 -11.55 -17.64
CA THR A 104 2.44 -10.62 -18.50
C THR A 104 1.44 -9.80 -17.71
N GLN A 105 1.26 -8.53 -18.11
CA GLN A 105 0.29 -7.63 -17.49
C GLN A 105 -1.15 -8.19 -17.55
N ARG A 106 -1.86 -8.04 -16.42
CA ARG A 106 -3.29 -8.36 -16.25
C ARG A 106 -4.13 -7.13 -15.91
N GLY A 107 -3.50 -6.09 -15.43
CA GLY A 107 -4.10 -4.81 -15.12
C GLY A 107 -3.08 -3.85 -14.53
N SER A 108 -3.40 -2.57 -14.52
CA SER A 108 -2.59 -1.54 -13.87
C SER A 108 -3.48 -0.42 -13.36
N PHE A 109 -2.95 0.34 -12.42
CA PHE A 109 -3.54 1.59 -11.99
C PHE A 109 -2.42 2.55 -11.55
N ASN A 110 -2.45 3.77 -12.09
CA ASN A 110 -1.43 4.79 -11.86
C ASN A 110 -2.11 6.09 -11.45
N LYS A 111 -1.63 6.69 -10.38
CA LYS A 111 -2.00 8.04 -9.94
C LYS A 111 -0.76 8.73 -9.37
N GLU A 112 -0.91 9.93 -8.89
CA GLU A 112 0.18 10.73 -8.33
C GLU A 112 1.01 9.91 -7.32
N GLY A 113 2.31 9.72 -7.62
CA GLY A 113 3.28 9.06 -6.74
C GLY A 113 3.05 7.56 -6.47
N TYR A 114 1.98 6.96 -7.00
CA TYR A 114 1.59 5.58 -6.73
C TYR A 114 1.27 4.81 -8.00
N LEU A 115 1.72 3.58 -8.05
CA LEU A 115 1.36 2.61 -9.08
C LEU A 115 0.95 1.25 -8.49
N ARG A 116 0.09 0.57 -9.21
CA ARG A 116 -0.32 -0.81 -8.98
C ARG A 116 -0.21 -1.58 -10.28
N PHE A 117 0.39 -2.76 -10.23
CA PHE A 117 0.58 -3.61 -11.40
C PHE A 117 0.17 -5.05 -11.10
N ASP A 118 -0.78 -5.56 -11.85
CA ASP A 118 -1.27 -6.93 -11.78
C ASP A 118 -0.65 -7.73 -12.93
N PHE A 119 -0.11 -8.90 -12.63
CA PHE A 119 0.58 -9.75 -13.62
C PHE A 119 0.29 -11.22 -13.42
N ALA A 120 0.46 -11.99 -14.50
CA ALA A 120 0.31 -13.45 -14.48
C ALA A 120 1.50 -14.07 -13.74
N TRP A 121 1.23 -14.73 -12.61
CA TRP A 121 2.22 -15.51 -11.88
C TRP A 121 1.52 -16.39 -10.85
N ASN A 122 2.02 -17.62 -10.66
CA ASN A 122 1.32 -18.60 -9.81
C ASN A 122 1.75 -18.56 -8.34
N GLU A 123 2.98 -18.15 -8.06
CA GLU A 123 3.59 -18.21 -6.73
C GLU A 123 3.88 -16.81 -6.17
N GLY A 124 3.94 -16.70 -4.84
CA GLY A 124 4.39 -15.46 -4.20
C GLY A 124 5.85 -15.19 -4.52
N LEU A 125 6.19 -13.93 -4.72
CA LEU A 125 7.59 -13.55 -4.92
C LEU A 125 8.38 -13.72 -3.62
N SER A 126 9.55 -14.35 -3.71
CA SER A 126 10.49 -14.38 -2.58
C SER A 126 11.00 -12.96 -2.26
N GLU A 127 11.46 -12.74 -1.02
CA GLU A 127 12.07 -11.45 -0.64
C GLU A 127 13.27 -11.08 -1.53
N SER A 128 14.03 -12.10 -2.01
CA SER A 128 15.12 -11.89 -2.96
C SER A 128 14.62 -11.43 -4.32
N ALA A 129 13.55 -12.04 -4.85
CA ALA A 129 12.97 -11.64 -6.14
C ALA A 129 12.35 -10.24 -6.08
N LYS A 130 11.64 -9.90 -5.00
CA LYS A 130 11.12 -8.53 -4.80
C LYS A 130 12.23 -7.49 -4.80
N ARG A 131 13.30 -7.76 -4.05
CA ARG A 131 14.46 -6.87 -4.00
C ARG A 131 15.14 -6.75 -5.36
N GLU A 132 15.27 -7.84 -6.11
CA GLU A 132 15.88 -7.82 -7.45
C GLU A 132 15.05 -7.04 -8.46
N VAL A 133 13.71 -7.17 -8.43
CA VAL A 133 12.79 -6.36 -9.24
C VAL A 133 12.93 -4.87 -8.92
N GLU A 134 12.97 -4.52 -7.63
CA GLU A 134 13.15 -3.14 -7.19
C GLU A 134 14.53 -2.58 -7.59
N GLU A 135 15.58 -3.40 -7.49
CA GLU A 135 16.94 -3.03 -7.92
C GLU A 135 17.00 -2.78 -9.42
N VAL A 136 16.50 -3.71 -10.24
CA VAL A 136 16.45 -3.55 -11.71
C VAL A 136 15.67 -2.30 -12.10
N ALA A 137 14.53 -2.04 -11.46
CA ALA A 137 13.73 -0.85 -11.71
C ALA A 137 14.51 0.44 -11.39
N ASN A 138 15.16 0.51 -10.23
CA ASN A 138 15.93 1.70 -9.84
C ASN A 138 17.22 1.87 -10.67
N LEU A 139 17.83 0.78 -11.15
CA LEU A 139 18.94 0.85 -12.09
C LEU A 139 18.50 1.48 -13.42
N ALA A 140 17.37 1.05 -13.98
CA ALA A 140 16.80 1.63 -15.21
C ALA A 140 16.43 3.12 -15.04
N ILE A 141 15.92 3.50 -13.85
CA ILE A 141 15.68 4.91 -13.52
C ILE A 141 16.99 5.71 -13.51
N ARG A 142 18.01 5.20 -12.83
CA ARG A 142 19.31 5.83 -12.72
C ARG A 142 20.04 5.98 -14.06
N ASP A 143 19.86 5.01 -14.94
CA ASP A 143 20.54 4.99 -16.24
C ASP A 143 19.98 6.04 -17.22
N ASN A 144 18.95 6.79 -16.79
CA ASN A 144 18.41 7.95 -17.49
C ASN A 144 18.04 7.68 -18.95
N HIS A 145 17.32 6.60 -19.18
CA HIS A 145 16.84 6.23 -20.50
C HIS A 145 15.86 7.28 -21.06
N GLU A 146 16.03 7.65 -22.33
CA GLU A 146 15.06 8.47 -23.05
C GLU A 146 13.72 7.71 -23.17
N VAL A 147 12.61 8.45 -23.00
CA VAL A 147 11.26 7.93 -23.22
C VAL A 147 10.75 8.42 -24.57
N ILE A 148 10.67 7.51 -25.53
CA ILE A 148 10.30 7.83 -26.91
C ILE A 148 8.87 7.37 -27.16
N THR A 149 8.07 8.26 -27.73
CA THR A 149 6.70 7.95 -28.16
C THR A 149 6.57 8.08 -29.67
N ARG A 150 6.01 7.04 -30.31
CA ARG A 150 5.79 7.04 -31.77
C ARG A 150 4.43 6.45 -32.10
N GLU A 151 3.79 7.03 -33.12
CA GLU A 151 2.63 6.42 -33.75
C GLU A 151 3.04 5.64 -34.99
N MET A 152 2.55 4.42 -35.13
CA MET A 152 2.89 3.56 -36.25
C MET A 152 1.79 2.53 -36.54
N PRO A 153 1.77 1.90 -37.70
CA PRO A 153 0.89 0.77 -37.98
C PRO A 153 1.10 -0.37 -36.99
N ILE A 154 0.01 -1.00 -36.52
CA ILE A 154 0.08 -2.10 -35.54
C ILE A 154 0.97 -3.26 -36.00
N ALA A 155 1.04 -3.52 -37.30
CA ALA A 155 1.91 -4.56 -37.88
C ALA A 155 3.40 -4.23 -37.66
N GLU A 156 3.78 -2.96 -37.79
CA GLU A 156 5.14 -2.47 -37.54
C GLU A 156 5.48 -2.55 -36.06
N ALA A 157 4.57 -2.10 -35.18
CA ALA A 157 4.73 -2.18 -33.72
C ALA A 157 4.97 -3.64 -33.27
N LYS A 158 4.20 -4.58 -33.79
CA LYS A 158 4.38 -6.01 -33.51
C LYS A 158 5.73 -6.55 -34.04
N ALA A 159 6.15 -6.11 -35.23
CA ALA A 159 7.45 -6.51 -35.81
C ALA A 159 8.62 -5.98 -34.96
N LEU A 160 8.47 -4.82 -34.30
CA LEU A 160 9.42 -4.26 -33.32
C LEU A 160 9.37 -4.97 -31.96
N GLY A 161 8.47 -5.92 -31.76
CA GLY A 161 8.32 -6.61 -30.47
C GLY A 161 7.59 -5.80 -29.41
N ALA A 162 6.78 -4.80 -29.79
CA ALA A 162 6.01 -4.02 -28.84
C ALA A 162 4.96 -4.89 -28.13
N MET A 163 4.97 -4.89 -26.80
CA MET A 163 4.02 -5.61 -25.97
C MET A 163 2.64 -4.93 -26.02
N SER A 164 1.59 -5.74 -26.11
CA SER A 164 0.20 -5.28 -26.06
C SER A 164 -0.46 -5.69 -24.75
N LEU A 165 -1.32 -4.84 -24.21
CA LEU A 165 -2.11 -5.14 -23.02
C LEU A 165 -3.10 -6.27 -23.27
N PHE A 166 -3.26 -7.14 -22.32
CA PHE A 166 -4.20 -8.25 -22.41
C PHE A 166 -5.65 -7.73 -22.48
N GLY A 167 -6.40 -8.20 -23.48
CA GLY A 167 -7.83 -7.87 -23.63
C GLY A 167 -8.15 -6.52 -24.31
N GLU A 168 -7.16 -5.72 -24.63
CA GLU A 168 -7.32 -4.47 -25.36
C GLU A 168 -7.53 -4.69 -26.87
N LYS A 169 -8.39 -3.86 -27.46
CA LYS A 169 -8.61 -3.82 -28.91
C LYS A 169 -7.93 -2.59 -29.50
N TYR A 170 -6.98 -2.83 -30.35
CA TYR A 170 -6.20 -1.76 -30.99
C TYR A 170 -6.73 -1.47 -32.41
N GLY A 171 -6.61 -0.21 -32.83
CA GLY A 171 -6.86 0.19 -34.21
C GLY A 171 -5.70 -0.15 -35.14
N ASP A 172 -5.80 0.29 -36.42
CA ASP A 172 -4.76 0.08 -37.40
C ASP A 172 -3.46 0.84 -37.10
N VAL A 173 -3.57 2.01 -36.44
CA VAL A 173 -2.47 2.83 -35.95
C VAL A 173 -2.46 2.79 -34.42
N VAL A 174 -1.30 2.57 -33.85
CA VAL A 174 -1.08 2.46 -32.42
C VAL A 174 0.05 3.38 -31.96
N ARG A 175 -0.04 3.82 -30.69
CA ARG A 175 1.01 4.58 -30.03
C ARG A 175 1.92 3.62 -29.27
N VAL A 176 3.21 3.61 -29.61
CA VAL A 176 4.27 2.83 -28.95
C VAL A 176 5.06 3.74 -28.02
N VAL A 177 5.25 3.31 -26.80
CA VAL A 177 6.13 3.96 -25.83
C VAL A 177 7.33 3.07 -25.59
N GLU A 178 8.52 3.62 -25.76
CA GLU A 178 9.80 2.96 -25.54
C GLU A 178 10.56 3.64 -24.41
N ILE A 179 11.09 2.87 -23.46
CA ILE A 179 12.00 3.34 -22.40
C ILE A 179 13.26 2.51 -22.53
N GLY A 180 14.40 3.15 -22.92
CA GLY A 180 15.65 2.43 -23.10
C GLY A 180 15.61 1.39 -24.24
N GLY A 181 14.83 1.66 -25.28
CA GLY A 181 14.72 0.77 -26.46
C GLY A 181 14.10 -0.58 -26.15
N GLU A 182 14.94 -1.63 -26.13
CA GLU A 182 14.47 -3.00 -25.87
C GLU A 182 14.15 -3.28 -24.39
N PHE A 183 14.56 -2.41 -23.47
CA PHE A 183 14.27 -2.60 -22.05
C PHE A 183 12.76 -2.58 -21.78
N SER A 184 12.04 -1.59 -22.33
CA SER A 184 10.57 -1.55 -22.29
C SER A 184 10.06 -0.96 -23.60
N ARG A 185 9.18 -1.70 -24.29
CA ARG A 185 8.50 -1.24 -25.51
C ARG A 185 7.07 -1.74 -25.50
N GLU A 186 6.10 -0.84 -25.33
CA GLU A 186 4.71 -1.20 -25.07
C GLU A 186 3.73 -0.34 -25.86
N LEU A 187 2.57 -0.90 -26.20
CA LEU A 187 1.44 -0.13 -26.73
C LEU A 187 0.77 0.62 -25.60
N CYS A 188 0.88 1.94 -25.56
CA CYS A 188 0.37 2.75 -24.47
C CYS A 188 -0.13 4.11 -24.93
N GLY A 189 -1.36 4.47 -24.51
CA GLY A 189 -2.02 5.77 -24.76
C GLY A 189 -1.83 6.81 -23.65
N GLY A 190 -1.15 6.46 -22.56
CA GLY A 190 -1.00 7.33 -21.40
C GLY A 190 0.06 8.42 -21.52
N THR A 191 0.19 9.24 -20.48
CA THR A 191 1.20 10.28 -20.41
C THR A 191 2.46 9.77 -19.70
N HIS A 192 3.63 10.21 -20.13
CA HIS A 192 4.92 9.72 -19.66
C HIS A 192 5.91 10.85 -19.44
N VAL A 193 6.93 10.58 -18.60
CA VAL A 193 8.10 11.45 -18.42
C VAL A 193 8.95 11.49 -19.69
N GLY A 194 9.81 12.50 -19.85
CA GLY A 194 10.75 12.59 -20.97
C GLY A 194 11.96 11.66 -20.84
N SER A 195 12.34 11.33 -19.61
CA SER A 195 13.40 10.36 -19.31
C SER A 195 13.15 9.59 -18.04
N SER A 196 13.70 8.39 -17.92
CA SER A 196 13.49 7.53 -16.75
C SER A 196 13.97 8.16 -15.44
N ALA A 197 15.01 9.00 -15.48
CA ALA A 197 15.52 9.68 -14.29
C ALA A 197 14.50 10.65 -13.66
N GLU A 198 13.55 11.18 -14.43
CA GLU A 198 12.50 12.05 -13.89
C GLU A 198 11.56 11.35 -12.92
N ILE A 199 11.48 10.01 -12.97
CA ILE A 199 10.71 9.19 -12.03
C ILE A 199 11.24 9.38 -10.59
N GLY A 200 12.55 9.55 -10.44
CA GLY A 200 13.24 9.70 -9.16
C GLY A 200 13.61 8.34 -8.56
N SER A 201 12.94 7.91 -7.51
CA SER A 201 13.10 6.59 -6.92
C SER A 201 11.81 5.79 -7.00
N LEU A 202 11.94 4.47 -6.94
CA LEU A 202 10.82 3.54 -6.90
C LEU A 202 10.99 2.61 -5.69
N THR A 203 9.94 2.44 -4.89
CA THR A 203 9.92 1.53 -3.73
C THR A 203 8.71 0.62 -3.82
N LEU A 204 8.94 -0.70 -3.80
CA LEU A 204 7.88 -1.69 -3.68
C LEU A 204 7.28 -1.65 -2.28
N LEU A 205 5.95 -1.52 -2.18
CA LEU A 205 5.22 -1.54 -0.91
C LEU A 205 4.77 -2.94 -0.56
N THR A 206 4.07 -3.58 -1.49
CA THR A 206 3.42 -4.87 -1.26
C THR A 206 3.53 -5.76 -2.48
N GLU A 207 3.44 -7.06 -2.24
CA GLU A 207 3.24 -8.08 -3.25
C GLU A 207 2.22 -9.08 -2.70
N GLY A 208 1.20 -9.45 -3.51
CA GLY A 208 0.18 -10.36 -3.04
C GLY A 208 -0.65 -10.99 -4.15
N SER A 209 -1.44 -12.02 -3.80
CA SER A 209 -2.37 -12.66 -4.73
C SER A 209 -3.62 -11.81 -4.93
N VAL A 210 -4.10 -11.71 -6.18
CA VAL A 210 -5.38 -11.06 -6.53
C VAL A 210 -6.32 -12.00 -7.24
N GLY A 211 -6.05 -13.28 -7.18
CA GLY A 211 -6.83 -14.36 -7.78
C GLY A 211 -5.94 -15.49 -8.26
N SER A 212 -6.55 -16.58 -8.76
CA SER A 212 -5.80 -17.72 -9.27
C SER A 212 -4.90 -17.32 -10.44
N GLY A 213 -3.61 -17.60 -10.33
CA GLY A 213 -2.61 -17.31 -11.38
C GLY A 213 -2.31 -15.82 -11.59
N ASN A 214 -2.74 -14.93 -10.67
CA ASN A 214 -2.48 -13.51 -10.78
C ASN A 214 -1.90 -12.95 -9.48
N ARG A 215 -0.88 -12.13 -9.62
CA ARG A 215 -0.19 -11.42 -8.54
C ARG A 215 -0.30 -9.91 -8.76
N ARG A 216 -0.14 -9.18 -7.69
CA ARG A 216 -0.16 -7.71 -7.66
C ARG A 216 1.07 -7.21 -6.95
N VAL A 217 1.73 -6.23 -7.53
CA VAL A 217 2.70 -5.38 -6.85
C VAL A 217 2.14 -3.96 -6.76
N GLU A 218 2.42 -3.30 -5.64
CA GLU A 218 2.15 -1.88 -5.44
C GLU A 218 3.47 -1.19 -5.15
N ALA A 219 3.65 0.01 -5.70
CA ALA A 219 4.87 0.77 -5.51
C ALA A 219 4.60 2.27 -5.41
N LEU A 220 5.54 2.95 -4.78
CA LEU A 220 5.63 4.41 -4.78
C LEU A 220 6.77 4.87 -5.69
N VAL A 221 6.61 6.07 -6.26
CA VAL A 221 7.64 6.70 -7.08
C VAL A 221 7.91 8.14 -6.62
N GLY A 222 9.09 8.66 -6.98
CA GLY A 222 9.47 10.04 -6.72
C GLY A 222 9.52 10.40 -5.23
N LEU A 223 8.93 11.53 -4.88
CA LEU A 223 8.93 12.01 -3.49
C LEU A 223 8.12 11.12 -2.55
N ASP A 224 7.07 10.44 -3.01
CA ASP A 224 6.31 9.53 -2.17
C ASP A 224 7.12 8.31 -1.77
N SER A 225 7.94 7.75 -2.68
CA SER A 225 8.94 6.74 -2.37
C SER A 225 9.95 7.23 -1.32
N PHE A 226 10.50 8.43 -1.50
CA PHE A 226 11.42 9.03 -0.54
C PHE A 226 10.77 9.24 0.84
N ASN A 227 9.55 9.78 0.89
CA ASN A 227 8.83 10.04 2.13
C ASN A 227 8.53 8.74 2.88
N HIS A 228 8.17 7.67 2.17
CA HIS A 228 7.96 6.35 2.75
C HIS A 228 9.24 5.83 3.43
N LEU A 229 10.36 5.81 2.72
CA LEU A 229 11.66 5.37 3.26
C LEU A 229 12.14 6.26 4.43
N ALA A 230 11.86 7.57 4.37
CA ALA A 230 12.18 8.49 5.46
C ALA A 230 11.33 8.22 6.72
N ALA A 231 10.06 7.86 6.55
CA ALA A 231 9.18 7.46 7.65
C ALA A 231 9.64 6.13 8.29
N GLU A 232 10.00 5.13 7.48
CA GLU A 232 10.56 3.86 7.98
C GLU A 232 11.87 4.08 8.76
N ARG A 233 12.77 4.90 8.21
CA ARG A 233 14.02 5.27 8.91
C ARG A 233 13.74 5.94 10.26
N THR A 234 12.75 6.83 10.30
CA THR A 234 12.35 7.51 11.54
C THR A 234 11.81 6.51 12.56
N LEU A 235 10.97 5.57 12.14
CA LEU A 235 10.44 4.50 12.98
C LEU A 235 11.57 3.62 13.54
N VAL A 236 12.51 3.19 12.68
CA VAL A 236 13.67 2.39 13.09
C VAL A 236 14.51 3.15 14.12
N ASN A 237 14.75 4.45 13.92
CA ASN A 237 15.48 5.28 14.88
C ASN A 237 14.76 5.39 16.24
N GLN A 238 13.43 5.53 16.23
CA GLN A 238 12.63 5.53 17.47
C GLN A 238 12.75 4.20 18.21
N LEU A 239 12.62 3.06 17.50
CA LEU A 239 12.79 1.73 18.07
C LEU A 239 14.20 1.52 18.64
N THR A 240 15.24 1.97 17.94
CA THR A 240 16.63 1.95 18.39
C THR A 240 16.79 2.70 19.72
N GLY A 241 16.19 3.89 19.80
CA GLY A 241 16.17 4.70 21.04
C GLY A 241 15.42 4.01 22.19
N LEU A 242 14.23 3.48 21.96
CA LEU A 242 13.42 2.76 22.94
C LEU A 242 14.14 1.53 23.50
N MET A 243 14.79 0.76 22.63
CA MET A 243 15.53 -0.46 22.99
C MET A 243 16.92 -0.17 23.51
N LYS A 244 17.38 1.09 23.51
CA LYS A 244 18.70 1.54 23.95
C LYS A 244 19.85 0.77 23.31
N VAL A 245 19.78 0.55 21.99
CA VAL A 245 20.87 -0.06 21.20
C VAL A 245 21.60 1.01 20.39
N GLN A 246 22.85 0.73 19.99
CA GLN A 246 23.67 1.67 19.22
C GLN A 246 23.43 1.55 17.71
N SER A 247 23.02 0.37 17.24
CA SER A 247 22.75 0.07 15.83
C SER A 247 21.38 -0.55 15.65
N SER A 248 20.71 -0.22 14.54
CA SER A 248 19.47 -0.88 14.14
C SER A 248 19.64 -2.38 13.88
N ALA A 249 20.86 -2.81 13.52
CA ALA A 249 21.18 -4.23 13.34
C ALA A 249 21.05 -5.04 14.65
N ASP A 250 21.18 -4.39 15.81
CA ASP A 250 21.09 -5.04 17.12
C ASP A 250 19.62 -5.17 17.61
N LEU A 251 18.67 -4.52 16.95
CA LEU A 251 17.25 -4.49 17.36
C LEU A 251 16.64 -5.89 17.48
N PRO A 252 16.78 -6.80 16.49
CA PRO A 252 16.16 -8.12 16.54
C PRO A 252 16.63 -8.92 17.75
N GLU A 253 17.93 -8.93 18.01
CA GLU A 253 18.51 -9.64 19.14
C GLU A 253 18.04 -9.03 20.47
N LYS A 254 18.08 -7.70 20.59
CA LYS A 254 17.63 -7.00 21.81
C LYS A 254 16.17 -7.23 22.13
N ILE A 255 15.31 -7.23 21.10
CA ILE A 255 13.87 -7.53 21.25
C ILE A 255 13.70 -8.96 21.75
N ASN A 256 14.37 -9.95 21.12
CA ASN A 256 14.31 -11.34 21.54
C ASN A 256 14.78 -11.54 23.00
N GLN A 257 15.87 -10.90 23.38
CA GLN A 257 16.36 -10.93 24.76
C GLN A 257 15.35 -10.33 25.76
N THR A 258 14.69 -9.23 25.37
CA THR A 258 13.68 -8.56 26.21
C THR A 258 12.45 -9.45 26.38
N LEU A 259 11.96 -10.06 25.31
CA LEU A 259 10.85 -11.01 25.34
C LEU A 259 11.17 -12.25 26.19
N ALA A 260 12.38 -12.77 26.06
CA ALA A 260 12.82 -13.91 26.89
C ALA A 260 12.86 -13.55 28.39
N LYS A 261 13.37 -12.36 28.73
CA LYS A 261 13.38 -11.87 30.12
C LYS A 261 11.95 -11.66 30.65
N LEU A 262 11.05 -11.09 29.84
CA LEU A 262 9.65 -10.92 30.22
C LEU A 262 9.00 -12.27 30.53
N LYS A 263 9.15 -13.25 29.65
CA LYS A 263 8.62 -14.62 29.84
C LYS A 263 9.18 -15.30 31.10
N ALA A 264 10.48 -15.12 31.38
CA ALA A 264 11.10 -15.64 32.59
C ALA A 264 10.52 -14.97 33.86
N ALA A 265 10.37 -13.63 33.86
CA ALA A 265 9.81 -12.89 34.97
C ALA A 265 8.33 -13.25 35.22
N GLU A 266 7.53 -13.42 34.18
CA GLU A 266 6.14 -13.87 34.28
C GLU A 266 6.04 -15.27 34.91
N LYS A 267 6.92 -16.20 34.52
CA LYS A 267 6.99 -17.53 35.09
C LYS A 267 7.39 -17.49 36.58
N GLU A 268 8.39 -16.71 36.92
CA GLU A 268 8.83 -16.51 38.30
C GLU A 268 7.72 -15.89 39.16
N LEU A 269 7.05 -14.85 38.65
CA LEU A 269 5.93 -14.24 39.32
C LEU A 269 4.79 -15.25 39.58
N ALA A 270 4.46 -16.08 38.57
CA ALA A 270 3.43 -17.12 38.73
C ALA A 270 3.84 -18.15 39.80
N GLN A 271 5.13 -18.52 39.83
CA GLN A 271 5.64 -19.42 40.85
C GLN A 271 5.60 -18.81 42.27
N LEU A 272 6.04 -17.56 42.42
CA LEU A 272 5.98 -16.85 43.71
C LEU A 272 4.53 -16.67 44.21
N ARG A 273 3.62 -16.36 43.30
CA ARG A 273 2.19 -16.30 43.65
C ARG A 273 1.66 -17.65 44.14
N ARG A 274 2.03 -18.75 43.49
CA ARG A 274 1.64 -20.11 43.90
C ARG A 274 2.26 -20.48 45.27
N GLU A 275 3.53 -20.20 45.50
CA GLU A 275 4.17 -20.42 46.77
C GLU A 275 3.55 -19.62 47.90
N LYS A 276 3.18 -18.32 47.62
CA LYS A 276 2.46 -17.50 48.58
C LYS A 276 1.08 -18.10 48.94
N LEU A 277 0.31 -18.51 47.92
CA LEU A 277 -0.99 -19.16 48.14
C LEU A 277 -0.87 -20.44 48.96
N GLN A 278 0.14 -21.29 48.68
CA GLN A 278 0.38 -22.52 49.45
C GLN A 278 0.76 -22.24 50.91
N ALA A 279 1.57 -21.18 51.14
CA ALA A 279 1.92 -20.77 52.51
C ALA A 279 0.68 -20.20 53.27
N GLU A 280 -0.15 -19.42 52.57
CA GLU A 280 -1.41 -18.91 53.15
C GLU A 280 -2.38 -20.05 53.45
N ALA A 281 -2.55 -21.02 52.53
CA ALA A 281 -3.39 -22.21 52.77
C ALA A 281 -2.97 -22.98 54.01
N GLY A 282 -1.67 -23.12 54.29
CA GLY A 282 -1.17 -23.77 55.52
C GLY A 282 -1.65 -23.01 56.79
N LYS A 283 -1.59 -21.69 56.79
CA LYS A 283 -2.04 -20.89 57.94
C LYS A 283 -3.57 -20.87 58.09
N LEU A 284 -4.29 -20.89 56.96
CA LEU A 284 -5.77 -20.90 56.97
C LEU A 284 -6.34 -22.16 57.58
N LEU A 285 -5.66 -23.31 57.41
CA LEU A 285 -6.08 -24.57 58.05
C LEU A 285 -6.07 -24.52 59.59
N GLU A 286 -5.22 -23.71 60.19
CA GLU A 286 -5.18 -23.50 61.65
C GLU A 286 -6.45 -22.82 62.15
N ASN A 287 -7.11 -22.04 61.30
CA ASN A 287 -8.35 -21.32 61.65
C ASN A 287 -9.62 -22.11 61.34
N ALA A 288 -9.51 -23.37 60.87
CA ALA A 288 -10.64 -24.23 60.62
C ALA A 288 -11.37 -24.61 61.95
N GLN A 289 -12.66 -24.41 62.00
CA GLN A 289 -13.52 -24.78 63.14
C GLN A 289 -14.16 -26.16 62.93
N THR A 290 -14.30 -26.89 64.04
CA THR A 290 -15.04 -28.18 64.01
C THR A 290 -16.46 -27.92 64.45
N ILE A 291 -17.42 -28.18 63.58
CA ILE A 291 -18.86 -28.07 63.84
C ILE A 291 -19.45 -29.45 63.72
N GLY A 292 -19.76 -30.05 64.87
CA GLY A 292 -20.16 -31.45 64.94
C GLY A 292 -19.03 -32.40 64.54
N SER A 293 -19.21 -33.16 63.46
CA SER A 293 -18.19 -34.06 62.85
C SER A 293 -17.50 -33.50 61.65
N VAL A 294 -17.77 -32.24 61.26
CA VAL A 294 -17.27 -31.61 60.03
C VAL A 294 -16.32 -30.44 60.36
N ARG A 295 -15.17 -30.37 59.69
CA ARG A 295 -14.28 -29.21 59.73
C ARG A 295 -14.68 -28.18 58.70
N VAL A 296 -14.90 -26.94 59.11
CA VAL A 296 -15.37 -25.85 58.27
C VAL A 296 -14.33 -24.70 58.30
N LEU A 297 -13.97 -24.21 57.10
CA LEU A 297 -13.16 -23.01 56.94
C LEU A 297 -13.94 -21.98 56.13
N ALA A 298 -14.13 -20.78 56.69
CA ALA A 298 -14.61 -19.62 55.97
C ALA A 298 -13.49 -18.61 55.87
N HIS A 299 -13.20 -18.15 54.67
CA HIS A 299 -12.12 -17.20 54.41
C HIS A 299 -12.51 -16.21 53.29
N ASP A 300 -12.22 -14.94 53.52
CA ASP A 300 -12.32 -13.91 52.49
C ASP A 300 -11.05 -13.97 51.62
N ALA A 301 -11.20 -14.33 50.36
CA ALA A 301 -10.09 -14.44 49.42
C ALA A 301 -9.51 -13.09 48.97
N GLY A 302 -10.11 -11.97 49.39
CA GLY A 302 -9.60 -10.63 49.12
C GLY A 302 -9.44 -10.32 47.64
N GLU A 303 -8.25 -9.89 47.22
CA GLU A 303 -7.93 -9.49 45.83
C GLU A 303 -7.56 -10.65 44.88
N LEU A 304 -7.77 -11.91 45.28
CA LEU A 304 -7.47 -13.04 44.40
C LEU A 304 -8.43 -13.07 43.20
N ASP A 305 -7.88 -13.30 42.03
CA ASP A 305 -8.68 -13.55 40.84
C ASP A 305 -9.35 -14.95 40.89
N ALA A 306 -10.27 -15.22 39.96
CA ALA A 306 -11.01 -16.48 39.93
C ALA A 306 -10.11 -17.73 39.86
N ASN A 307 -8.94 -17.65 39.22
CA ASN A 307 -7.97 -18.73 39.14
C ASN A 307 -7.26 -18.92 40.47
N GLY A 308 -6.82 -17.82 41.10
CA GLY A 308 -6.22 -17.85 42.44
C GLY A 308 -7.15 -18.43 43.51
N VAL A 309 -8.43 -18.03 43.51
CA VAL A 309 -9.46 -18.60 44.40
C VAL A 309 -9.62 -20.09 44.14
N ARG A 310 -9.68 -20.54 42.90
CA ARG A 310 -9.79 -21.95 42.54
C ARG A 310 -8.56 -22.77 42.99
N GLU A 311 -7.35 -22.25 42.76
CA GLU A 311 -6.10 -22.90 43.19
C GLU A 311 -6.04 -23.04 44.72
N LEU A 312 -6.37 -21.96 45.44
CA LEU A 312 -6.44 -21.97 46.90
C LEU A 312 -7.46 -22.98 47.43
N ALA A 313 -8.66 -23.02 46.85
CA ALA A 313 -9.70 -23.95 47.23
C ALA A 313 -9.30 -25.42 46.99
N LEU A 314 -8.65 -25.72 45.85
CA LEU A 314 -8.14 -27.05 45.54
C LEU A 314 -7.01 -27.50 46.49
N ASP A 315 -6.08 -26.58 46.84
CA ASP A 315 -5.00 -26.86 47.79
C ASP A 315 -5.57 -27.11 49.20
N LEU A 316 -6.45 -26.24 49.69
CA LEU A 316 -7.11 -26.40 50.96
C LEU A 316 -7.91 -27.76 51.01
N ARG A 317 -8.64 -28.07 49.95
CA ARG A 317 -9.38 -29.35 49.87
C ARG A 317 -8.44 -30.56 49.97
N SER A 318 -7.30 -30.53 49.28
CA SER A 318 -6.31 -31.60 49.32
C SER A 318 -5.73 -31.80 50.72
N ARG A 319 -5.54 -30.73 51.48
CA ARG A 319 -5.02 -30.75 52.85
C ARG A 319 -6.03 -31.13 53.92
N PHE A 320 -7.34 -30.90 53.69
CA PHE A 320 -8.39 -31.38 54.55
C PHE A 320 -8.57 -32.91 54.48
N GLY A 321 -8.10 -33.60 53.40
CA GLY A 321 -8.17 -35.01 53.20
C GLY A 321 -9.63 -35.53 53.01
N SER A 322 -9.88 -36.78 53.43
CA SER A 322 -11.20 -37.42 53.28
C SER A 322 -12.32 -36.85 54.14
N GLU A 323 -12.00 -35.91 55.00
CA GLU A 323 -12.97 -35.20 55.89
C GLU A 323 -13.49 -33.89 55.29
N ALA A 324 -13.09 -33.56 54.07
CA ALA A 324 -13.59 -32.37 53.36
C ALA A 324 -14.94 -32.66 52.71
N ALA A 325 -15.99 -31.96 53.12
CA ALA A 325 -17.28 -31.93 52.47
C ALA A 325 -17.33 -30.85 51.38
#